data_fadb91a539db9273fcdf873c86d2117a
#
_entry.id   fadb91a539db9273fcdf873c86d2117a
#
_cell.length_a   1.000
_cell.length_b   1.000
_cell.length_c   1.000
_cell.angle_alpha   90.00
_cell.angle_beta   90.00
_cell.angle_gamma   90.00
#
_symmetry.space_group_name_H-M   'P 1'
#
loop_
_entity.id
_entity.type
_entity.pdbx_description
1 polymer ?
#
loop_
_entity_poly.entity_id
_entity_poly.type
_entity_poly.pdbx_seq_one_letter_code
_entity_poly.pdbx_strand_id
1 'polypeptide(L)'
;MNDSLYVKELICPACKKKIEVTKVRSKACVIKSKDTDFCIYYEGINPILYDVWVCEHCGYAAQGERFEELTDEEAKKIKKSISPFWKSRKFNGERNIETALETFKLALYNLQKMNAKASDLAKVCIRIAWLYRLNNDEKENEFLKHALRFYAEAYDKETFPINKLDEFTCMYLIAELNRRIGDLESSIIWFNKLISSPDAKANKVLIEMAREQYHMAREQREKDKKAI
;
A
#
# COMPACT_ATOMS: atom_id res chain seq x y z
N MET A 1 -17.53 20.97 8.76
CA MET A 1 -16.34 20.14 8.44
C MET A 1 -16.06 19.31 9.67
N ASN A 2 -15.85 18.01 9.54
CA ASN A 2 -15.53 17.13 10.67
C ASN A 2 -14.27 17.64 11.36
N ASP A 3 -14.30 17.82 12.70
CA ASP A 3 -13.17 18.37 13.50
C ASP A 3 -11.89 17.52 13.36
N SER A 4 -12.01 16.31 12.82
CA SER A 4 -10.91 15.39 12.53
C SER A 4 -10.13 15.72 11.23
N LEU A 5 -10.66 16.61 10.38
CA LEU A 5 -10.08 16.95 9.08
C LEU A 5 -9.56 18.38 9.06
N TYR A 6 -8.57 18.62 8.20
CA TYR A 6 -8.10 19.97 7.85
C TYR A 6 -7.60 20.02 6.40
N VAL A 7 -7.60 21.22 5.86
CA VAL A 7 -7.09 21.48 4.50
C VAL A 7 -5.62 21.93 4.59
N LYS A 8 -4.75 21.36 3.76
CA LYS A 8 -3.38 21.83 3.50
C LYS A 8 -3.31 22.39 2.08
N GLU A 9 -2.83 23.61 1.96
CA GLU A 9 -2.47 24.20 0.66
C GLU A 9 -1.02 23.83 0.31
N LEU A 10 -0.77 23.52 -0.96
CA LEU A 10 0.57 23.24 -1.49
C LEU A 10 0.64 23.52 -2.99
N ILE A 11 1.86 23.54 -3.53
CA ILE A 11 2.10 23.69 -4.95
C ILE A 11 2.30 22.30 -5.57
N CYS A 12 1.53 21.98 -6.60
CA CYS A 12 1.72 20.73 -7.33
C CYS A 12 3.10 20.69 -8.00
N PRO A 13 3.93 19.68 -7.72
CA PRO A 13 5.29 19.62 -8.30
C PRO A 13 5.27 19.38 -9.81
N ALA A 14 4.19 18.78 -10.37
CA ALA A 14 4.10 18.50 -11.80
C ALA A 14 3.68 19.72 -12.63
N CYS A 15 2.63 20.46 -12.22
CA CYS A 15 2.09 21.59 -13.02
C CYS A 15 2.34 22.96 -12.40
N LYS A 16 2.92 23.04 -11.22
CA LYS A 16 3.25 24.26 -10.46
C LYS A 16 2.05 25.11 -10.05
N LYS A 17 0.81 24.58 -10.17
CA LYS A 17 -0.40 25.26 -9.70
C LYS A 17 -0.64 24.99 -8.22
N LYS A 18 -1.25 25.96 -7.54
CA LYS A 18 -1.70 25.81 -6.15
C LYS A 18 -2.87 24.82 -6.11
N ILE A 19 -2.84 23.92 -5.14
CA ILE A 19 -3.88 22.93 -4.87
C ILE A 19 -4.17 22.85 -3.37
N GLU A 20 -5.32 22.33 -3.05
CA GLU A 20 -5.73 22.01 -1.69
C GLU A 20 -5.88 20.50 -1.54
N VAL A 21 -5.44 19.97 -0.39
CA VAL A 21 -5.61 18.56 -0.05
C VAL A 21 -6.20 18.43 1.35
N THR A 22 -7.07 17.46 1.53
CA THR A 22 -7.65 17.14 2.84
C THR A 22 -6.76 16.16 3.57
N LYS A 23 -6.51 16.42 4.85
CA LYS A 23 -5.71 15.60 5.75
C LYS A 23 -6.46 15.28 7.04
N VAL A 24 -6.13 14.15 7.65
CA VAL A 24 -6.64 13.75 8.97
C VAL A 24 -5.69 14.27 10.05
N ARG A 25 -6.26 14.83 11.14
CA ARG A 25 -5.49 15.19 12.33
C ARG A 25 -5.04 13.93 13.05
N SER A 26 -3.76 13.82 13.39
CA SER A 26 -3.19 12.63 14.02
C SER A 26 -3.92 12.21 15.30
N LYS A 27 -4.40 13.18 16.09
CA LYS A 27 -5.20 12.93 17.32
C LYS A 27 -6.53 12.21 17.08
N ALA A 28 -7.04 12.24 15.84
CA ALA A 28 -8.29 11.59 15.46
C ALA A 28 -8.08 10.14 14.98
N CYS A 29 -6.83 9.71 14.82
CA CYS A 29 -6.46 8.37 14.34
C CYS A 29 -6.33 7.40 15.53
N VAL A 30 -7.45 6.90 16.05
CA VAL A 30 -7.46 5.91 17.14
C VAL A 30 -7.39 4.52 16.55
N ILE A 31 -6.31 3.78 16.83
CA ILE A 31 -6.10 2.42 16.34
C ILE A 31 -6.96 1.46 17.15
N LYS A 32 -7.81 0.68 16.49
CA LYS A 32 -8.62 -0.40 17.07
C LYS A 32 -7.89 -1.75 17.05
N SER A 33 -7.33 -2.11 15.89
CA SER A 33 -6.58 -3.36 15.69
C SER A 33 -5.67 -3.26 14.50
N LYS A 34 -4.74 -4.21 14.38
CA LYS A 34 -3.83 -4.36 13.25
C LYS A 34 -3.86 -5.80 12.78
N ASP A 35 -4.00 -6.00 11.49
CA ASP A 35 -3.98 -7.31 10.86
C ASP A 35 -2.55 -7.79 10.57
N THR A 36 -2.38 -9.06 10.26
CA THR A 36 -1.09 -9.71 10.06
C THR A 36 -0.33 -9.19 8.84
N ASP A 37 -1.01 -8.66 7.83
CA ASP A 37 -0.41 -7.97 6.68
C ASP A 37 -0.20 -6.46 6.90
N PHE A 38 -0.29 -6.02 8.16
CA PHE A 38 -0.13 -4.64 8.62
C PHE A 38 -1.29 -3.69 8.28
N CYS A 39 -2.44 -4.19 7.80
CA CYS A 39 -3.65 -3.40 7.68
C CYS A 39 -4.11 -2.92 9.06
N ILE A 40 -4.29 -1.61 9.22
CA ILE A 40 -4.73 -1.02 10.49
C ILE A 40 -6.22 -0.68 10.39
N TYR A 41 -6.97 -1.11 11.40
CA TYR A 41 -8.36 -0.73 11.61
C TYR A 41 -8.43 0.39 12.63
N TYR A 42 -9.22 1.41 12.32
CA TYR A 42 -9.36 2.60 13.16
C TYR A 42 -10.77 2.70 13.73
N GLU A 43 -10.88 3.33 14.90
CA GLU A 43 -12.14 3.83 15.39
C GLU A 43 -12.41 5.21 14.77
N GLY A 44 -13.62 5.39 14.20
CA GLY A 44 -13.99 6.63 13.54
C GLY A 44 -13.31 6.82 12.19
N ILE A 45 -12.52 7.88 12.04
CA ILE A 45 -11.92 8.22 10.75
C ILE A 45 -10.72 7.33 10.42
N ASN A 46 -10.74 6.75 9.22
CA ASN A 46 -9.62 5.97 8.74
C ASN A 46 -8.69 6.84 7.87
N PRO A 47 -7.43 7.11 8.31
CA PRO A 47 -6.51 7.99 7.58
C PRO A 47 -6.10 7.45 6.20
N ILE A 48 -6.22 6.14 5.93
CA ILE A 48 -5.92 5.57 4.62
C ILE A 48 -6.78 6.20 3.52
N LEU A 49 -8.01 6.64 3.83
CA LEU A 49 -8.90 7.28 2.86
C LEU A 49 -8.31 8.59 2.29
N TYR A 50 -7.39 9.21 3.03
CA TYR A 50 -6.78 10.51 2.73
C TYR A 50 -5.29 10.42 2.37
N ASP A 51 -4.74 9.21 2.26
CA ASP A 51 -3.30 8.99 2.05
C ASP A 51 -2.82 9.43 0.66
N VAL A 52 -3.67 9.34 -0.37
CA VAL A 52 -3.34 9.80 -1.72
C VAL A 52 -3.86 11.21 -1.96
N TRP A 53 -2.96 12.08 -2.44
CA TRP A 53 -3.28 13.43 -2.88
C TRP A 53 -3.34 13.48 -4.41
N VAL A 54 -4.28 14.22 -4.95
CA VAL A 54 -4.51 14.34 -6.39
C VAL A 54 -4.54 15.80 -6.78
N CYS A 55 -3.75 16.18 -7.78
CA CYS A 55 -3.80 17.50 -8.37
C CYS A 55 -5.04 17.61 -9.29
N GLU A 56 -6.00 18.46 -8.93
CA GLU A 56 -7.20 18.71 -9.73
C GLU A 56 -6.91 19.23 -11.13
N HIS A 57 -5.76 19.90 -11.33
CA HIS A 57 -5.40 20.55 -12.59
C HIS A 57 -4.73 19.63 -13.61
N CYS A 58 -3.90 18.68 -13.16
CA CYS A 58 -3.08 17.89 -14.09
C CYS A 58 -3.20 16.37 -13.91
N GLY A 59 -3.96 15.89 -12.89
CA GLY A 59 -4.13 14.47 -12.63
C GLY A 59 -2.93 13.78 -11.97
N TYR A 60 -1.88 14.53 -11.57
CA TYR A 60 -0.81 13.96 -10.76
C TYR A 60 -1.38 13.47 -9.44
N ALA A 61 -1.12 12.21 -9.13
CA ALA A 61 -1.60 11.55 -7.92
C ALA A 61 -0.48 10.73 -7.29
N ALA A 62 -0.24 10.94 -6.00
CA ALA A 62 0.75 10.20 -5.22
C ALA A 62 0.35 10.16 -3.74
N GLN A 63 0.95 9.23 -2.98
CA GLN A 63 0.83 9.24 -1.53
C GLN A 63 1.40 10.54 -0.95
N GLY A 64 0.73 11.09 0.06
CA GLY A 64 1.04 12.41 0.59
C GLY A 64 2.47 12.57 1.11
N GLU A 65 3.08 11.47 1.58
CA GLU A 65 4.50 11.47 2.01
C GLU A 65 5.48 11.64 0.85
N ARG A 66 5.08 11.26 -0.38
CA ARG A 66 5.92 11.31 -1.60
C ARG A 66 5.46 12.35 -2.61
N PHE A 67 4.35 13.01 -2.37
CA PHE A 67 3.74 13.91 -3.34
C PHE A 67 4.68 15.05 -3.77
N GLU A 68 5.45 15.58 -2.83
CA GLU A 68 6.36 16.72 -3.06
C GLU A 68 7.75 16.26 -3.58
N GLU A 69 8.04 14.95 -3.62
CA GLU A 69 9.34 14.36 -4.03
C GLU A 69 9.46 14.12 -5.55
N LEU A 70 8.46 14.51 -6.34
CA LEU A 70 8.44 14.30 -7.80
C LEU A 70 9.64 14.96 -8.49
N THR A 71 10.40 14.17 -9.23
CA THR A 71 11.53 14.68 -10.02
C THR A 71 11.06 15.40 -11.30
N ASP A 72 11.92 16.22 -11.89
CA ASP A 72 11.59 16.93 -13.14
C ASP A 72 11.35 15.96 -14.31
N GLU A 73 12.04 14.82 -14.33
CA GLU A 73 11.84 13.79 -15.35
C GLU A 73 10.46 13.13 -15.20
N GLU A 74 10.08 12.77 -13.99
CA GLU A 74 8.74 12.23 -13.69
C GLU A 74 7.66 13.26 -14.00
N ALA A 75 7.87 14.54 -13.67
CA ALA A 75 6.94 15.61 -14.01
C ALA A 75 6.72 15.73 -15.53
N LYS A 76 7.79 15.54 -16.34
CA LYS A 76 7.67 15.50 -17.81
C LYS A 76 6.82 14.29 -18.27
N LYS A 77 7.00 13.11 -17.67
CA LYS A 77 6.17 11.92 -17.96
C LYS A 77 4.71 12.16 -17.61
N ILE A 78 4.40 12.78 -16.47
CA ILE A 78 3.03 13.16 -16.09
C ILE A 78 2.41 14.12 -17.11
N LYS A 79 3.13 15.19 -17.48
CA LYS A 79 2.67 16.16 -18.49
C LYS A 79 2.37 15.51 -19.85
N LYS A 80 3.16 14.50 -20.25
CA LYS A 80 3.02 13.81 -21.53
C LYS A 80 1.92 12.76 -21.53
N SER A 81 1.80 11.97 -20.45
CA SER A 81 1.02 10.74 -20.45
C SER A 81 -0.28 10.80 -19.65
N ILE A 82 -0.45 11.80 -18.79
CA ILE A 82 -1.61 11.92 -17.89
C ILE A 82 -2.37 13.21 -18.15
N SER A 83 -1.69 14.37 -18.07
CA SER A 83 -2.34 15.68 -18.11
C SER A 83 -3.19 15.93 -19.37
N PRO A 84 -2.84 15.45 -20.58
CA PRO A 84 -3.66 15.66 -21.78
C PRO A 84 -5.02 14.97 -21.74
N PHE A 85 -5.14 13.89 -20.94
CA PHE A 85 -6.35 13.08 -20.81
C PHE A 85 -7.10 13.36 -19.51
N TRP A 86 -6.56 14.23 -18.67
CA TRP A 86 -7.14 14.54 -17.37
C TRP A 86 -8.33 15.47 -17.50
N LYS A 87 -9.46 15.04 -16.95
CA LYS A 87 -10.63 15.91 -16.74
C LYS A 87 -10.58 16.44 -15.32
N SER A 88 -10.48 17.77 -15.19
CA SER A 88 -10.35 18.45 -13.88
C SER A 88 -11.49 18.06 -12.94
N ARG A 89 -11.13 17.61 -11.73
CA ARG A 89 -12.06 17.31 -10.64
C ARG A 89 -11.34 17.33 -9.29
N LYS A 90 -12.13 17.61 -8.24
CA LYS A 90 -11.64 17.75 -6.87
C LYS A 90 -11.86 16.46 -6.09
N PHE A 91 -10.91 16.19 -5.17
CA PHE A 91 -10.99 15.10 -4.21
C PHE A 91 -10.88 15.62 -2.78
N ASN A 92 -11.24 16.89 -2.56
CA ASN A 92 -11.22 17.54 -1.25
C ASN A 92 -12.49 17.20 -0.45
N GLY A 93 -12.43 17.42 0.87
CA GLY A 93 -13.55 17.16 1.78
C GLY A 93 -13.55 15.73 2.34
N GLU A 94 -14.71 15.31 2.80
CA GLU A 94 -14.88 13.95 3.33
C GLU A 94 -14.82 12.91 2.23
N ARG A 95 -14.14 11.79 2.50
CA ARG A 95 -13.98 10.69 1.55
C ARG A 95 -14.58 9.41 2.10
N ASN A 96 -15.26 8.68 1.21
CA ASN A 96 -15.65 7.29 1.40
C ASN A 96 -14.62 6.33 0.77
N ILE A 97 -14.86 5.04 0.89
CA ILE A 97 -13.95 4.00 0.36
C ILE A 97 -13.87 4.07 -1.17
N GLU A 98 -14.99 4.34 -1.87
CA GLU A 98 -14.99 4.44 -3.33
C GLU A 98 -14.09 5.60 -3.82
N THR A 99 -14.20 6.78 -3.20
CA THR A 99 -13.33 7.92 -3.52
C THR A 99 -11.87 7.62 -3.22
N ALA A 100 -11.58 6.94 -2.10
CA ALA A 100 -10.23 6.52 -1.76
C ALA A 100 -9.68 5.52 -2.79
N LEU A 101 -10.45 4.48 -3.14
CA LEU A 101 -10.08 3.52 -4.19
C LEU A 101 -9.75 4.20 -5.51
N GLU A 102 -10.55 5.20 -5.90
CA GLU A 102 -10.30 5.97 -7.11
C GLU A 102 -8.96 6.72 -7.03
N THR A 103 -8.70 7.43 -5.93
CA THR A 103 -7.43 8.16 -5.77
C THR A 103 -6.21 7.23 -5.76
N PHE A 104 -6.32 6.06 -5.14
CA PHE A 104 -5.25 5.06 -5.15
C PHE A 104 -5.02 4.44 -6.53
N LYS A 105 -6.08 4.18 -7.32
CA LYS A 105 -5.94 3.72 -8.71
C LYS A 105 -5.30 4.78 -9.59
N LEU A 106 -5.62 6.06 -9.38
CA LEU A 106 -4.91 7.16 -10.03
C LEU A 106 -3.44 7.18 -9.67
N ALA A 107 -3.07 7.01 -8.39
CA ALA A 107 -1.68 6.93 -7.96
C ALA A 107 -0.96 5.72 -8.60
N LEU A 108 -1.59 4.55 -8.62
CA LEU A 108 -1.05 3.36 -9.27
C LEU A 108 -0.78 3.60 -10.77
N TYR A 109 -1.74 4.21 -11.48
CA TYR A 109 -1.59 4.57 -12.89
C TYR A 109 -0.45 5.57 -13.10
N ASN A 110 -0.33 6.58 -12.22
CA ASN A 110 0.78 7.55 -12.26
C ASN A 110 2.13 6.83 -12.10
N LEU A 111 2.28 5.94 -11.09
CA LEU A 111 3.49 5.17 -10.87
C LEU A 111 3.88 4.31 -12.09
N GLN A 112 2.90 3.67 -12.73
CA GLN A 112 3.13 2.89 -13.96
C GLN A 112 3.63 3.78 -15.12
N LYS A 113 3.04 4.97 -15.30
CA LYS A 113 3.49 5.91 -16.36
C LYS A 113 4.85 6.52 -16.08
N MET A 114 5.24 6.64 -14.84
CA MET A 114 6.56 7.08 -14.43
C MET A 114 7.63 5.98 -14.51
N ASN A 115 7.26 4.71 -14.71
CA ASN A 115 8.13 3.53 -14.58
C ASN A 115 8.75 3.48 -13.17
N ALA A 116 7.90 3.64 -12.16
CA ALA A 116 8.31 3.63 -10.76
C ALA A 116 8.84 2.25 -10.33
N LYS A 117 9.58 2.20 -9.22
CA LYS A 117 10.13 0.98 -8.64
C LYS A 117 9.01 0.00 -8.25
N ALA A 118 9.34 -1.27 -8.23
CA ALA A 118 8.41 -2.34 -7.85
C ALA A 118 7.90 -2.16 -6.41
N SER A 119 8.76 -1.73 -5.49
CA SER A 119 8.39 -1.43 -4.10
C SER A 119 7.32 -0.35 -3.96
N ASP A 120 7.35 0.69 -4.79
CA ASP A 120 6.34 1.75 -4.80
C ASP A 120 4.99 1.22 -5.32
N LEU A 121 5.02 0.41 -6.37
CA LEU A 121 3.84 -0.26 -6.90
C LEU A 121 3.23 -1.24 -5.89
N ALA A 122 4.07 -2.04 -5.21
CA ALA A 122 3.66 -2.96 -4.15
C ALA A 122 2.92 -2.24 -3.02
N LYS A 123 3.50 -1.12 -2.56
CA LYS A 123 2.96 -0.29 -1.48
C LYS A 123 1.58 0.29 -1.79
N VAL A 124 1.33 0.66 -3.04
CA VAL A 124 0.01 1.15 -3.47
C VAL A 124 -0.96 -0.01 -3.66
N CYS A 125 -0.54 -1.13 -4.27
CA CYS A 125 -1.40 -2.29 -4.48
C CYS A 125 -1.91 -2.89 -3.16
N ILE A 126 -1.05 -3.05 -2.14
CA ILE A 126 -1.49 -3.58 -0.85
C ILE A 126 -2.52 -2.67 -0.17
N ARG A 127 -2.38 -1.34 -0.30
CA ARG A 127 -3.37 -0.39 0.25
C ARG A 127 -4.70 -0.44 -0.48
N ILE A 128 -4.68 -0.67 -1.81
CA ILE A 128 -5.92 -0.91 -2.57
C ILE A 128 -6.58 -2.21 -2.09
N ALA A 129 -5.80 -3.27 -1.85
CA ALA A 129 -6.33 -4.51 -1.27
C ALA A 129 -6.99 -4.27 0.10
N TRP A 130 -6.35 -3.50 0.98
CA TRP A 130 -6.94 -3.15 2.29
C TRP A 130 -8.24 -2.35 2.16
N LEU A 131 -8.34 -1.41 1.20
CA LEU A 131 -9.58 -0.68 0.95
C LEU A 131 -10.70 -1.61 0.45
N TYR A 132 -10.38 -2.58 -0.42
CA TYR A 132 -11.35 -3.59 -0.83
C TYR A 132 -11.78 -4.49 0.33
N ARG A 133 -10.86 -4.91 1.21
CA ARG A 133 -11.17 -5.65 2.45
C ARG A 133 -12.13 -4.87 3.34
N LEU A 134 -11.86 -3.58 3.57
CA LEU A 134 -12.73 -2.70 4.36
C LEU A 134 -14.13 -2.54 3.75
N ASN A 135 -14.26 -2.75 2.45
CA ASN A 135 -15.52 -2.72 1.71
C ASN A 135 -16.15 -4.12 1.51
N ASN A 136 -15.55 -5.17 2.05
CA ASN A 136 -15.93 -6.58 1.84
C ASN A 136 -16.07 -6.95 0.35
N ASP A 137 -15.16 -6.46 -0.50
CA ASP A 137 -15.14 -6.66 -1.95
C ASP A 137 -14.10 -7.73 -2.34
N GLU A 138 -14.52 -8.73 -3.13
CA GLU A 138 -13.69 -9.86 -3.58
C GLU A 138 -12.44 -9.42 -4.38
N LYS A 139 -12.43 -8.21 -4.91
CA LYS A 139 -11.26 -7.63 -5.59
C LYS A 139 -10.05 -7.46 -4.68
N GLU A 140 -10.22 -7.60 -3.35
CA GLU A 140 -9.09 -7.71 -2.44
C GLU A 140 -8.06 -8.71 -2.94
N ASN A 141 -8.49 -9.92 -3.29
CA ASN A 141 -7.59 -11.01 -3.70
C ASN A 141 -6.78 -10.68 -4.96
N GLU A 142 -7.38 -9.97 -5.92
CA GLU A 142 -6.68 -9.50 -7.12
C GLU A 142 -5.52 -8.56 -6.75
N PHE A 143 -5.79 -7.58 -5.88
CA PHE A 143 -4.78 -6.60 -5.49
C PHE A 143 -3.74 -7.15 -4.50
N LEU A 144 -4.06 -8.17 -3.69
CA LEU A 144 -3.06 -8.93 -2.93
C LEU A 144 -2.07 -9.64 -3.86
N LYS A 145 -2.56 -10.27 -4.96
CA LYS A 145 -1.69 -10.89 -5.97
C LYS A 145 -0.79 -9.87 -6.68
N HIS A 146 -1.31 -8.68 -7.00
CA HIS A 146 -0.51 -7.60 -7.55
C HIS A 146 0.56 -7.12 -6.56
N ALA A 147 0.21 -6.91 -5.31
CA ALA A 147 1.15 -6.51 -4.27
C ALA A 147 2.24 -7.56 -4.08
N LEU A 148 1.87 -8.85 -3.97
CA LEU A 148 2.80 -9.98 -3.87
C LEU A 148 3.83 -9.98 -5.01
N ARG A 149 3.35 -9.90 -6.26
CA ARG A 149 4.23 -9.87 -7.43
C ARG A 149 5.25 -8.74 -7.35
N PHE A 150 4.80 -7.53 -6.98
CA PHE A 150 5.68 -6.38 -6.91
C PHE A 150 6.63 -6.43 -5.69
N TYR A 151 6.20 -6.98 -4.53
CA TYR A 151 7.11 -7.21 -3.41
C TYR A 151 8.18 -8.25 -3.75
N ALA A 152 7.83 -9.34 -4.44
CA ALA A 152 8.79 -10.33 -4.91
C ALA A 152 9.79 -9.71 -5.90
N GLU A 153 9.32 -8.90 -6.85
CA GLU A 153 10.18 -8.17 -7.78
C GLU A 153 11.11 -7.17 -7.06
N ALA A 154 10.61 -6.45 -6.07
CA ALA A 154 11.42 -5.53 -5.26
C ALA A 154 12.49 -6.30 -4.46
N TYR A 155 12.12 -7.45 -3.88
CA TYR A 155 13.05 -8.31 -3.16
C TYR A 155 14.22 -8.78 -4.02
N ASP A 156 13.94 -9.12 -5.28
CA ASP A 156 14.96 -9.63 -6.20
C ASP A 156 15.84 -8.53 -6.83
N LYS A 157 15.31 -7.31 -6.99
CA LYS A 157 15.95 -6.28 -7.83
C LYS A 157 16.35 -5.01 -7.10
N GLU A 158 15.84 -4.76 -5.90
CA GLU A 158 16.09 -3.51 -5.19
C GLU A 158 17.01 -3.73 -3.99
N THR A 159 17.78 -2.71 -3.62
CA THR A 159 18.68 -2.76 -2.47
C THR A 159 17.96 -2.28 -1.22
N PHE A 160 17.96 -3.09 -0.18
CA PHE A 160 17.38 -2.75 1.12
C PHE A 160 18.33 -1.96 2.02
N PRO A 161 17.83 -1.07 2.92
CA PRO A 161 16.41 -0.76 3.11
C PRO A 161 15.83 0.12 1.99
N ILE A 162 14.57 -0.15 1.61
CA ILE A 162 13.83 0.66 0.65
C ILE A 162 12.95 1.62 1.45
N ASN A 163 13.38 2.86 1.62
CA ASN A 163 12.76 3.82 2.55
C ASN A 163 12.65 3.21 3.96
N LYS A 164 11.42 2.93 4.43
CA LYS A 164 11.14 2.31 5.74
C LYS A 164 10.92 0.80 5.66
N LEU A 165 11.03 0.19 4.49
CA LEU A 165 10.87 -1.24 4.28
C LEU A 165 12.25 -1.89 4.36
N ASP A 166 12.51 -2.64 5.42
CA ASP A 166 13.69 -3.51 5.51
C ASP A 166 13.45 -4.85 4.79
N GLU A 167 14.53 -5.57 4.53
CA GLU A 167 14.50 -6.83 3.80
C GLU A 167 13.61 -7.87 4.50
N PHE A 168 13.70 -7.99 5.81
CA PHE A 168 12.98 -9.01 6.58
C PHE A 168 11.47 -8.72 6.62
N THR A 169 11.09 -7.44 6.72
CA THR A 169 9.70 -7.02 6.59
C THR A 169 9.16 -7.31 5.18
N CYS A 170 9.98 -7.15 4.14
CA CYS A 170 9.59 -7.53 2.78
C CYS A 170 9.38 -9.04 2.64
N MET A 171 10.31 -9.87 3.18
CA MET A 171 10.16 -11.34 3.22
C MET A 171 8.89 -11.77 3.95
N TYR A 172 8.60 -11.14 5.10
CA TYR A 172 7.40 -11.39 5.87
C TYR A 172 6.13 -11.09 5.05
N LEU A 173 6.08 -9.92 4.39
CA LEU A 173 4.94 -9.55 3.54
C LEU A 173 4.75 -10.54 2.38
N ILE A 174 5.82 -10.97 1.72
CA ILE A 174 5.72 -11.99 0.66
C ILE A 174 5.12 -13.29 1.22
N ALA A 175 5.59 -13.74 2.39
CA ALA A 175 5.07 -14.95 3.04
C ALA A 175 3.59 -14.82 3.41
N GLU A 176 3.20 -13.72 4.04
CA GLU A 176 1.84 -13.48 4.50
C GLU A 176 0.87 -13.27 3.34
N LEU A 177 1.29 -12.57 2.28
CA LEU A 177 0.45 -12.39 1.09
C LEU A 177 0.20 -13.73 0.37
N ASN A 178 1.22 -14.60 0.28
CA ASN A 178 1.04 -15.96 -0.23
C ASN A 178 0.02 -16.74 0.60
N ARG A 179 0.10 -16.67 1.94
CA ARG A 179 -0.87 -17.32 2.82
C ARG A 179 -2.30 -16.82 2.56
N ARG A 180 -2.48 -15.51 2.44
CA ARG A 180 -3.79 -14.88 2.22
C ARG A 180 -4.42 -15.21 0.88
N ILE A 181 -3.63 -15.38 -0.17
CA ILE A 181 -4.15 -15.79 -1.49
C ILE A 181 -4.31 -17.31 -1.64
N GLY A 182 -3.96 -18.10 -0.59
CA GLY A 182 -4.08 -19.55 -0.56
C GLY A 182 -2.89 -20.34 -1.12
N ASP A 183 -1.79 -19.68 -1.50
CA ASP A 183 -0.54 -20.37 -1.85
C ASP A 183 0.24 -20.71 -0.57
N LEU A 184 -0.23 -21.76 0.11
CA LEU A 184 0.30 -22.16 1.41
C LEU A 184 1.73 -22.74 1.29
N GLU A 185 2.08 -23.37 0.18
CA GLU A 185 3.41 -23.91 -0.04
C GLU A 185 4.45 -22.78 -0.14
N SER A 186 4.22 -21.78 -0.99
CA SER A 186 5.10 -20.61 -1.09
C SER A 186 5.17 -19.84 0.22
N SER A 187 4.04 -19.69 0.92
CA SER A 187 3.98 -19.04 2.23
C SER A 187 4.91 -19.71 3.24
N ILE A 188 4.82 -21.03 3.38
CA ILE A 188 5.64 -21.84 4.30
C ILE A 188 7.13 -21.70 3.96
N ILE A 189 7.49 -21.71 2.69
CA ILE A 189 8.88 -21.54 2.24
C ILE A 189 9.42 -20.18 2.67
N TRP A 190 8.68 -19.10 2.42
CA TRP A 190 9.11 -17.75 2.74
C TRP A 190 9.17 -17.48 4.24
N PHE A 191 8.20 -17.95 5.02
CA PHE A 191 8.26 -17.85 6.48
C PHE A 191 9.45 -18.63 7.05
N ASN A 192 9.71 -19.85 6.55
CA ASN A 192 10.85 -20.63 6.99
C ASN A 192 12.18 -19.95 6.66
N LYS A 193 12.31 -19.37 5.46
CA LYS A 193 13.48 -18.57 5.06
C LYS A 193 13.73 -17.42 6.03
N LEU A 194 12.68 -16.67 6.39
CA LEU A 194 12.75 -15.56 7.34
C LEU A 194 13.15 -16.03 8.75
N ILE A 195 12.47 -17.04 9.29
CA ILE A 195 12.70 -17.57 10.66
C ILE A 195 14.11 -18.15 10.81
N SER A 196 14.65 -18.73 9.75
CA SER A 196 15.98 -19.34 9.73
C SER A 196 17.11 -18.34 9.53
N SER A 197 16.82 -17.10 9.13
CA SER A 197 17.82 -16.06 8.92
C SER A 197 18.45 -15.62 10.26
N PRO A 198 19.78 -15.70 10.43
CA PRO A 198 20.44 -15.24 11.64
C PRO A 198 20.23 -13.75 11.91
N ASP A 199 20.29 -12.93 10.87
CA ASP A 199 20.19 -11.47 10.98
C ASP A 199 18.77 -11.00 11.28
N ALA A 200 17.76 -11.72 10.84
CA ALA A 200 16.34 -11.43 11.14
C ALA A 200 16.01 -11.58 12.64
N LYS A 201 16.79 -12.39 13.39
CA LYS A 201 16.56 -12.66 14.81
C LYS A 201 16.67 -11.43 15.72
N ALA A 202 17.29 -10.35 15.23
CA ALA A 202 17.32 -9.07 15.93
C ALA A 202 15.91 -8.45 16.06
N ASN A 203 15.01 -8.69 15.10
CA ASN A 203 13.64 -8.24 15.14
C ASN A 203 12.72 -9.33 15.74
N LYS A 204 12.74 -9.45 17.08
CA LYS A 204 12.00 -10.49 17.82
C LYS A 204 10.50 -10.46 17.51
N VAL A 205 9.89 -9.28 17.42
CA VAL A 205 8.45 -9.12 17.14
C VAL A 205 8.10 -9.70 15.77
N LEU A 206 8.88 -9.35 14.75
CA LEU A 206 8.64 -9.86 13.39
C LEU A 206 8.81 -11.38 13.32
N ILE A 207 9.81 -11.93 14.02
CA ILE A 207 10.06 -13.37 14.07
C ILE A 207 8.92 -14.11 14.79
N GLU A 208 8.37 -13.56 15.86
CA GLU A 208 7.20 -14.15 16.55
C GLU A 208 5.99 -14.16 15.63
N MET A 209 5.68 -13.04 15.00
CA MET A 209 4.60 -12.95 13.99
C MET A 209 4.81 -13.98 12.87
N ALA A 210 6.05 -14.11 12.37
CA ALA A 210 6.35 -15.06 11.30
C ALA A 210 6.14 -16.52 11.74
N ARG A 211 6.51 -16.88 12.97
CA ARG A 211 6.28 -18.21 13.52
C ARG A 211 4.78 -18.54 13.66
N GLU A 212 4.00 -17.60 14.19
CA GLU A 212 2.55 -17.76 14.32
C GLU A 212 1.91 -18.01 12.95
N GLN A 213 2.22 -17.17 11.95
CA GLN A 213 1.65 -17.30 10.62
C GLN A 213 2.17 -18.54 9.87
N TYR A 214 3.42 -18.96 10.11
CA TYR A 214 3.96 -20.22 9.62
C TYR A 214 3.17 -21.43 10.15
N HIS A 215 2.86 -21.46 11.44
CA HIS A 215 2.06 -22.55 12.02
C HIS A 215 0.66 -22.55 11.45
N MET A 216 0.02 -21.39 11.34
CA MET A 216 -1.32 -21.29 10.71
C MET A 216 -1.32 -21.77 9.26
N ALA A 217 -0.33 -21.42 8.46
CA ALA A 217 -0.21 -21.88 7.07
C ALA A 217 -0.06 -23.41 6.99
N ARG A 218 0.74 -24.00 7.88
CA ARG A 218 0.90 -25.46 7.95
C ARG A 218 -0.39 -26.17 8.34
N GLU A 219 -1.07 -25.70 9.36
CA GLU A 219 -2.35 -26.27 9.81
C GLU A 219 -3.42 -26.21 8.73
N GLN A 220 -3.52 -25.08 8.03
CA GLN A 220 -4.45 -24.92 6.92
C GLN A 220 -4.13 -25.90 5.80
N ARG A 221 -2.86 -26.00 5.39
CA ARG A 221 -2.42 -26.96 4.37
C ARG A 221 -2.77 -28.41 4.73
N GLU A 222 -2.58 -28.81 5.99
CA GLU A 222 -2.92 -30.18 6.43
C GLU A 222 -4.44 -30.42 6.43
N LYS A 223 -5.25 -29.40 6.74
CA LYS A 223 -6.72 -29.48 6.63
C LYS A 223 -7.15 -29.62 5.18
N ASP A 224 -6.59 -28.82 4.28
CA ASP A 224 -6.92 -28.86 2.84
C ASP A 224 -6.57 -30.23 2.22
N LYS A 225 -5.42 -30.83 2.61
CA LYS A 225 -5.03 -32.18 2.17
C LYS A 225 -5.96 -33.30 2.66
N LYS A 226 -6.63 -33.11 3.80
CA LYS A 226 -7.57 -34.10 4.35
C LYS A 226 -8.98 -33.96 3.77
N ALA A 227 -9.27 -32.83 3.12
CA ALA A 227 -10.57 -32.54 2.52
C ALA A 227 -10.68 -33.01 1.05
N ILE A 228 -9.58 -33.46 0.45
CA ILE A 228 -9.46 -34.05 -0.90
C ILE A 228 -9.48 -35.56 -0.79
#